data_9651fa002f2f451dabe8e7195b78fa53
#
_entry.id   9651fa002f2f451dabe8e7195b78fa53
#
_cell.length_a   1.000
_cell.length_b   1.000
_cell.length_c   1.000
_cell.angle_alpha   90.00
_cell.angle_beta   90.00
_cell.angle_gamma   90.00
#
_symmetry.space_group_name_H-M   'P 1'
#
loop_
_entity.id
_entity.type
_entity.pdbx_description
1 polymer ?
#
loop_
_entity_poly.entity_id
_entity_poly.type
_entity_poly.pdbx_seq_one_letter_code
_entity_poly.pdbx_strand_id
1 'polypeptide(L)'
;MFTGFSDATIDFLWELRFHNERPWFLEHKQVFLDTLDRPMKALAADVTAALEQAYPDRKWYLHVARIYRDARRLHGNGPYKENLWFTLRCDSSRGPEIPAFYFEITPHNYSYGMGFYWAKANTMACFRRAIDADPLPLTALAERLNAQDTFVLTGQDYARAKGDPGALLHPWYNKRVLDLSCVREHDDLLFSPALTDALVRGFGFLLPYYDYLEAVTRREDA
;
A
#
# COMPACT_ATOMS: atom_id res chain seq x y z
N MET A 1 -15.33 11.08 10.44
CA MET A 1 -15.13 9.84 11.21
C MET A 1 -15.59 8.67 10.35
N PHE A 2 -14.76 7.68 10.18
CA PHE A 2 -15.05 6.46 9.45
C PHE A 2 -15.95 5.54 10.27
N THR A 3 -16.96 4.94 9.66
CA THR A 3 -17.94 4.07 10.33
C THR A 3 -17.95 2.64 9.79
N GLY A 4 -17.10 2.34 8.83
CA GLY A 4 -17.06 1.10 8.06
C GLY A 4 -17.42 1.34 6.59
N PHE A 5 -16.95 0.46 5.72
CA PHE A 5 -17.55 0.28 4.39
C PHE A 5 -18.86 -0.48 4.53
N SER A 6 -19.53 -0.78 3.43
CA SER A 6 -20.78 -1.53 3.42
C SER A 6 -20.85 -2.48 2.22
N ASP A 7 -21.80 -3.39 2.22
CA ASP A 7 -22.07 -4.26 1.05
C ASP A 7 -22.28 -3.44 -0.22
N ALA A 8 -22.96 -2.28 -0.11
CA ALA A 8 -23.15 -1.37 -1.24
C ALA A 8 -21.83 -0.83 -1.82
N THR A 9 -20.73 -0.81 -1.04
CA THR A 9 -19.38 -0.50 -1.56
C THR A 9 -18.91 -1.58 -2.52
N ILE A 10 -19.09 -2.84 -2.14
CA ILE A 10 -18.67 -4.01 -2.91
C ILE A 10 -19.53 -4.15 -4.16
N ASP A 11 -20.85 -4.01 -4.00
CA ASP A 11 -21.80 -4.02 -5.12
C ASP A 11 -21.45 -2.95 -6.15
N PHE A 12 -21.16 -1.71 -5.71
CA PHE A 12 -20.75 -0.64 -6.61
C PHE A 12 -19.47 -0.98 -7.38
N LEU A 13 -18.46 -1.57 -6.72
CA LEU A 13 -17.19 -1.95 -7.38
C LEU A 13 -17.42 -3.05 -8.43
N TRP A 14 -18.30 -4.02 -8.17
CA TRP A 14 -18.69 -5.04 -9.13
C TRP A 14 -19.46 -4.45 -10.31
N GLU A 15 -20.47 -3.62 -10.05
CA GLU A 15 -21.24 -2.95 -11.09
C GLU A 15 -20.34 -2.06 -11.97
N LEU A 16 -19.42 -1.31 -11.36
CA LEU A 16 -18.44 -0.50 -12.10
C LEU A 16 -17.54 -1.35 -13.00
N ARG A 17 -17.19 -2.55 -12.57
CA ARG A 17 -16.38 -3.47 -13.37
C ARG A 17 -17.13 -3.97 -14.60
N PHE A 18 -18.43 -4.25 -14.49
CA PHE A 18 -19.26 -4.72 -15.60
C PHE A 18 -19.70 -3.58 -16.53
N HIS A 19 -19.86 -2.37 -16.00
CA HIS A 19 -20.37 -1.19 -16.69
C HIS A 19 -19.35 -0.05 -16.70
N ASN A 20 -18.09 -0.33 -17.04
CA ASN A 20 -17.01 0.64 -16.95
C ASN A 20 -17.06 1.66 -18.10
N GLU A 21 -18.14 2.43 -18.14
CA GLU A 21 -18.44 3.43 -19.14
C GLU A 21 -18.87 4.76 -18.50
N ARG A 22 -18.58 5.87 -19.21
CA ARG A 22 -18.87 7.20 -18.70
C ARG A 22 -20.37 7.47 -18.46
N PRO A 23 -21.30 7.09 -19.35
CA PRO A 23 -22.73 7.30 -19.11
C PRO A 23 -23.21 6.63 -17.84
N TRP A 24 -22.90 5.34 -17.67
CA TRP A 24 -23.27 4.56 -16.49
C TRP A 24 -22.71 5.19 -15.20
N PHE A 25 -21.44 5.57 -15.20
CA PHE A 25 -20.81 6.18 -14.01
C PHE A 25 -21.46 7.50 -13.64
N LEU A 26 -21.87 8.32 -14.62
CA LEU A 26 -22.53 9.60 -14.35
C LEU A 26 -23.90 9.40 -13.66
N GLU A 27 -24.65 8.38 -14.05
CA GLU A 27 -25.92 8.00 -13.41
C GLU A 27 -25.71 7.48 -11.99
N HIS A 28 -24.60 6.75 -11.74
CA HIS A 28 -24.29 6.12 -10.45
C HIS A 28 -23.28 6.93 -9.61
N LYS A 29 -22.96 8.16 -10.03
CA LYS A 29 -21.95 8.99 -9.36
C LYS A 29 -22.26 9.26 -7.89
N GLN A 30 -23.54 9.41 -7.53
CA GLN A 30 -23.92 9.64 -6.14
C GLN A 30 -23.67 8.39 -5.30
N VAL A 31 -23.96 7.21 -5.82
CA VAL A 31 -23.65 5.94 -5.17
C VAL A 31 -22.14 5.82 -4.92
N PHE A 32 -21.31 6.10 -5.96
CA PHE A 32 -19.87 6.16 -5.79
C PHE A 32 -19.43 7.07 -4.64
N LEU A 33 -19.98 8.28 -4.59
CA LEU A 33 -19.60 9.26 -3.56
C LEU A 33 -19.99 8.79 -2.16
N ASP A 34 -21.16 8.18 -2.01
CA ASP A 34 -21.70 7.80 -0.70
C ASP A 34 -21.12 6.47 -0.19
N THR A 35 -20.90 5.51 -1.07
CA THR A 35 -20.51 4.15 -0.66
C THR A 35 -19.01 3.91 -0.71
N LEU A 36 -18.25 4.63 -1.54
CA LEU A 36 -16.82 4.36 -1.72
C LEU A 36 -15.93 5.60 -1.46
N ASP A 37 -16.19 6.74 -2.11
CA ASP A 37 -15.27 7.88 -2.06
C ASP A 37 -15.23 8.55 -0.68
N ARG A 38 -16.39 8.85 -0.09
CA ARG A 38 -16.48 9.47 1.24
C ARG A 38 -15.98 8.55 2.34
N PRO A 39 -16.39 7.25 2.40
CA PRO A 39 -15.83 6.31 3.36
C PRO A 39 -14.31 6.16 3.24
N MET A 40 -13.76 6.06 2.01
CA MET A 40 -12.32 5.98 1.78
C MET A 40 -11.58 7.21 2.32
N LYS A 41 -12.12 8.41 2.06
CA LYS A 41 -11.54 9.67 2.56
C LYS A 41 -11.65 9.79 4.07
N ALA A 42 -12.75 9.32 4.66
CA ALA A 42 -12.92 9.31 6.11
C ALA A 42 -11.92 8.36 6.79
N LEU A 43 -11.79 7.13 6.28
CA LEU A 43 -10.79 6.18 6.77
C LEU A 43 -9.37 6.76 6.66
N ALA A 44 -9.02 7.30 5.49
CA ALA A 44 -7.69 7.88 5.25
C ALA A 44 -7.39 9.04 6.21
N ALA A 45 -8.36 9.92 6.47
CA ALA A 45 -8.23 11.04 7.39
C ALA A 45 -8.08 10.58 8.84
N ASP A 46 -8.91 9.62 9.29
CA ASP A 46 -8.87 9.10 10.66
C ASP A 46 -7.56 8.35 10.93
N VAL A 47 -7.08 7.52 9.99
CA VAL A 47 -5.78 6.85 10.09
C VAL A 47 -4.63 7.85 10.13
N THR A 48 -4.67 8.89 9.29
CA THR A 48 -3.64 9.94 9.28
C THR A 48 -3.58 10.66 10.62
N ALA A 49 -4.71 11.11 11.14
CA ALA A 49 -4.79 11.81 12.42
C ALA A 49 -4.27 10.95 13.59
N ALA A 50 -4.62 9.66 13.60
CA ALA A 50 -4.13 8.73 14.62
C ALA A 50 -2.61 8.50 14.53
N LEU A 51 -2.06 8.42 13.32
CA LEU A 51 -0.61 8.30 13.12
C LEU A 51 0.14 9.59 13.48
N GLU A 52 -0.42 10.77 13.18
CA GLU A 52 0.15 12.06 13.62
C GLU A 52 0.19 12.16 15.15
N GLN A 53 -0.85 11.68 15.82
CA GLN A 53 -0.88 11.63 17.29
C GLN A 53 0.13 10.62 17.86
N ALA A 54 0.24 9.44 17.25
CA ALA A 54 1.14 8.38 17.73
C ALA A 54 2.63 8.68 17.44
N TYR A 55 2.90 9.42 16.38
CA TYR A 55 4.25 9.74 15.89
C TYR A 55 4.37 11.23 15.56
N PRO A 56 4.34 12.12 16.55
CA PRO A 56 4.26 13.59 16.36
C PRO A 56 5.51 14.18 15.69
N ASP A 57 6.65 13.50 15.77
CA ASP A 57 7.89 13.93 15.11
C ASP A 57 7.93 13.62 13.62
N ARG A 58 6.89 12.96 13.09
CA ARG A 58 6.78 12.60 11.67
C ARG A 58 5.75 13.46 10.97
N LYS A 59 6.08 13.87 9.76
CA LYS A 59 5.15 14.57 8.88
C LYS A 59 4.55 13.57 7.90
N TRP A 60 3.23 13.39 7.97
CA TRP A 60 2.52 12.45 7.11
C TRP A 60 1.91 13.14 5.90
N TYR A 61 2.08 12.56 4.74
CA TYR A 61 1.52 13.04 3.48
C TYR A 61 0.56 12.02 2.92
N LEU A 62 -0.73 12.36 3.05
CA LEU A 62 -1.83 11.56 2.55
C LEU A 62 -2.07 11.81 1.06
N HIS A 63 -2.22 10.75 0.30
CA HIS A 63 -2.74 10.79 -1.06
C HIS A 63 -3.87 9.78 -1.21
N VAL A 64 -5.09 10.25 -1.52
CA VAL A 64 -6.24 9.40 -1.89
C VAL A 64 -6.36 9.37 -3.41
N ALA A 65 -6.36 8.17 -3.99
CA ALA A 65 -6.44 7.99 -5.43
C ALA A 65 -7.77 8.46 -5.98
N ARG A 66 -7.76 8.98 -7.21
CA ARG A 66 -8.97 9.24 -7.98
C ARG A 66 -9.44 7.95 -8.65
N ILE A 67 -10.75 7.77 -8.76
CA ILE A 67 -11.34 6.62 -9.45
C ILE A 67 -11.01 6.60 -10.95
N TYR A 68 -10.77 7.75 -11.57
CA TYR A 68 -10.46 7.88 -12.98
C TYR A 68 -9.10 7.27 -13.34
N ARG A 69 -9.05 6.49 -14.43
CA ARG A 69 -7.79 6.09 -15.04
C ARG A 69 -7.17 7.26 -15.81
N ASP A 70 -5.85 7.28 -15.90
CA ASP A 70 -5.16 8.20 -16.81
C ASP A 70 -5.49 7.77 -18.25
N ALA A 71 -6.03 8.71 -19.04
CA ALA A 71 -6.41 8.45 -20.42
C ALA A 71 -5.27 7.89 -21.29
N ARG A 72 -4.02 8.21 -20.94
CA ARG A 72 -2.79 7.69 -21.61
C ARG A 72 -2.51 6.23 -21.29
N ARG A 73 -3.16 5.66 -20.27
CA ARG A 73 -2.91 4.31 -19.72
C ARG A 73 -4.14 3.41 -19.78
N LEU A 74 -5.09 3.68 -20.67
CA LEU A 74 -6.32 2.87 -20.77
C LEU A 74 -6.01 1.45 -21.27
N HIS A 75 -5.16 1.29 -22.29
CA HIS A 75 -4.75 0.00 -22.86
C HIS A 75 -5.92 -0.98 -23.04
N GLY A 76 -7.07 -0.48 -23.52
CA GLY A 76 -8.28 -1.28 -23.70
C GLY A 76 -9.16 -1.46 -22.45
N ASN A 77 -8.75 -0.95 -21.31
CA ASN A 77 -9.58 -0.92 -20.10
C ASN A 77 -10.52 0.30 -20.13
N GLY A 78 -11.62 0.22 -19.37
CA GLY A 78 -12.55 1.31 -19.20
C GLY A 78 -11.93 2.54 -18.48
N PRO A 79 -12.65 3.69 -18.50
CA PRO A 79 -12.13 4.97 -17.98
C PRO A 79 -11.97 5.02 -16.46
N TYR A 80 -12.50 4.04 -15.73
CA TYR A 80 -12.46 4.01 -14.27
C TYR A 80 -11.61 2.83 -13.78
N LYS A 81 -11.00 3.01 -12.60
CA LYS A 81 -10.35 1.93 -11.88
C LYS A 81 -11.40 1.08 -11.19
N GLU A 82 -11.13 -0.21 -11.07
CA GLU A 82 -11.97 -1.17 -10.36
C GLU A 82 -11.53 -1.33 -8.90
N ASN A 83 -10.69 -0.42 -8.43
CA ASN A 83 -10.16 -0.33 -7.07
C ASN A 83 -10.07 1.13 -6.63
N LEU A 84 -10.08 1.33 -5.33
CA LEU A 84 -9.75 2.62 -4.74
C LEU A 84 -8.74 2.41 -3.61
N TRP A 85 -7.81 3.36 -3.46
CA TRP A 85 -6.73 3.25 -2.49
C TRP A 85 -6.29 4.61 -1.97
N PHE A 86 -5.64 4.62 -0.83
CA PHE A 86 -4.84 5.75 -0.37
C PHE A 86 -3.43 5.31 0.00
N THR A 87 -2.52 6.26 0.04
CA THR A 87 -1.16 6.06 0.54
C THR A 87 -0.78 7.13 1.55
N LEU A 88 0.10 6.75 2.48
CA LEU A 88 0.73 7.64 3.45
C LEU A 88 2.25 7.52 3.32
N ARG A 89 2.94 8.66 3.36
CA ARG A 89 4.41 8.76 3.27
C ARG A 89 4.92 9.80 4.24
N CYS A 90 6.19 9.70 4.60
CA CYS A 90 6.86 10.71 5.43
C CYS A 90 7.62 11.77 4.59
N ASP A 91 7.63 11.68 3.27
CA ASP A 91 8.24 12.64 2.36
C ASP A 91 7.33 12.93 1.17
N SER A 92 7.01 14.22 0.92
CA SER A 92 6.14 14.66 -0.18
C SER A 92 6.91 14.94 -1.47
N SER A 93 8.23 15.19 -1.38
CA SER A 93 9.05 15.62 -2.51
C SER A 93 9.33 14.52 -3.52
N ARG A 94 9.20 13.27 -3.10
CA ARG A 94 9.49 12.10 -3.91
C ARG A 94 8.21 11.42 -4.39
N GLY A 95 8.24 11.00 -5.62
CA GLY A 95 7.10 10.35 -6.28
C GLY A 95 6.87 8.90 -5.80
N PRO A 96 6.29 8.05 -6.66
CA PRO A 96 5.96 6.64 -6.35
C PRO A 96 7.20 5.74 -6.12
N GLU A 97 8.40 6.31 -6.17
CA GLU A 97 9.69 5.63 -6.06
C GLU A 97 10.15 5.41 -4.61
N ILE A 98 9.53 6.10 -3.65
CA ILE A 98 9.76 5.88 -2.22
C ILE A 98 8.74 4.92 -1.64
N PRO A 99 9.07 4.23 -0.52
CA PRO A 99 8.10 3.38 0.15
C PRO A 99 6.89 4.18 0.62
N ALA A 100 5.74 3.55 0.66
CA ALA A 100 4.50 4.12 1.18
C ALA A 100 3.72 3.07 1.96
N PHE A 101 3.06 3.48 3.02
CA PHE A 101 1.95 2.71 3.58
C PHE A 101 0.75 2.86 2.66
N TYR A 102 -0.08 1.84 2.57
CA TYR A 102 -1.26 1.87 1.73
C TYR A 102 -2.42 1.07 2.31
N PHE A 103 -3.60 1.42 1.90
CA PHE A 103 -4.83 0.63 1.98
C PHE A 103 -5.48 0.65 0.60
N GLU A 104 -5.96 -0.50 0.15
CA GLU A 104 -6.65 -0.68 -1.13
C GLU A 104 -7.87 -1.57 -0.94
N ILE A 105 -8.97 -1.23 -1.62
CA ILE A 105 -10.18 -2.05 -1.73
C ILE A 105 -10.47 -2.35 -3.20
N THR A 106 -10.81 -3.60 -3.48
CA THR A 106 -11.16 -4.14 -4.80
C THR A 106 -12.51 -4.86 -4.73
N PRO A 107 -13.09 -5.30 -5.86
CA PRO A 107 -14.29 -6.15 -5.84
C PRO A 107 -14.09 -7.50 -5.15
N HIS A 108 -12.83 -7.97 -5.01
CA HIS A 108 -12.53 -9.33 -4.51
C HIS A 108 -12.03 -9.37 -3.07
N ASN A 109 -11.31 -8.34 -2.67
CA ASN A 109 -10.60 -8.29 -1.38
C ASN A 109 -10.25 -6.86 -1.01
N TYR A 110 -9.68 -6.70 0.17
CA TYR A 110 -8.96 -5.51 0.52
C TYR A 110 -7.55 -5.88 1.00
N SER A 111 -6.64 -4.92 0.89
CA SER A 111 -5.26 -5.10 1.33
C SER A 111 -4.71 -3.83 1.96
N TYR A 112 -3.76 -4.02 2.86
CA TYR A 112 -2.99 -2.92 3.42
C TYR A 112 -1.58 -3.39 3.73
N GLY A 113 -0.66 -2.45 3.72
CA GLY A 113 0.73 -2.80 3.87
C GLY A 113 1.67 -1.62 3.68
N MET A 114 2.91 -1.93 3.36
CA MET A 114 3.95 -0.96 3.07
C MET A 114 4.91 -1.51 2.02
N GLY A 115 5.29 -0.70 1.06
CA GLY A 115 6.25 -1.10 0.04
C GLY A 115 6.47 -0.02 -1.01
N PHE A 116 7.16 -0.42 -2.08
CA PHE A 116 7.34 0.42 -3.26
C PHE A 116 6.24 0.12 -4.27
N TYR A 117 5.51 1.15 -4.71
CA TYR A 117 4.65 1.00 -5.88
C TYR A 117 5.48 0.71 -7.14
N TRP A 118 6.61 1.40 -7.26
CA TRP A 118 7.59 1.19 -8.30
C TRP A 118 8.98 1.51 -7.75
N ALA A 119 9.84 0.49 -7.66
CA ALA A 119 11.25 0.69 -7.33
C ALA A 119 12.07 0.82 -8.61
N LYS A 120 12.92 1.84 -8.69
CA LYS A 120 13.94 1.93 -9.73
C LYS A 120 14.95 0.78 -9.56
N ALA A 121 15.56 0.37 -10.67
CA ALA A 121 16.62 -0.64 -10.64
C ALA A 121 17.78 -0.22 -9.73
N ASN A 122 18.11 1.07 -9.71
CA ASN A 122 19.16 1.63 -8.84
C ASN A 122 18.76 1.58 -7.36
N THR A 123 17.51 1.91 -7.00
CA THR A 123 17.01 1.76 -5.62
C THR A 123 17.17 0.34 -5.10
N MET A 124 16.80 -0.66 -5.91
CA MET A 124 16.97 -2.06 -5.52
C MET A 124 18.45 -2.51 -5.54
N ALA A 125 19.31 -1.87 -6.34
CA ALA A 125 20.76 -2.07 -6.26
C ALA A 125 21.35 -1.49 -4.97
N CYS A 126 20.91 -0.30 -4.54
CA CYS A 126 21.28 0.29 -3.24
C CYS A 126 20.81 -0.59 -2.07
N PHE A 127 19.59 -1.13 -2.15
CA PHE A 127 19.06 -2.06 -1.15
C PHE A 127 19.97 -3.29 -1.00
N ARG A 128 20.38 -3.93 -2.10
CA ARG A 128 21.30 -5.08 -2.05
C ARG A 128 22.69 -4.70 -1.51
N ARG A 129 23.25 -3.57 -1.96
CA ARG A 129 24.54 -3.07 -1.41
C ARG A 129 24.47 -2.83 0.10
N ALA A 130 23.33 -2.36 0.61
CA ALA A 130 23.15 -2.17 2.04
C ALA A 130 23.16 -3.52 2.78
N ILE A 131 22.54 -4.56 2.23
CA ILE A 131 22.56 -5.92 2.78
C ILE A 131 23.98 -6.49 2.73
N ASP A 132 24.69 -6.33 1.59
CA ASP A 132 26.06 -6.82 1.41
C ASP A 132 27.05 -6.17 2.37
N ALA A 133 26.84 -4.87 2.69
CA ALA A 133 27.68 -4.12 3.60
C ALA A 133 27.41 -4.43 5.07
N ASP A 134 26.15 -4.55 5.45
CA ASP A 134 25.70 -4.90 6.80
C ASP A 134 24.33 -5.59 6.74
N PRO A 135 24.28 -6.93 6.83
CA PRO A 135 23.02 -7.66 6.79
C PRO A 135 22.21 -7.60 8.09
N LEU A 136 22.82 -7.25 9.24
CA LEU A 136 22.21 -7.38 10.57
C LEU A 136 20.88 -6.59 10.70
N PRO A 137 20.76 -5.33 10.23
CA PRO A 137 19.50 -4.60 10.34
C PRO A 137 18.35 -5.29 9.62
N LEU A 138 18.58 -5.78 8.39
CA LEU A 138 17.54 -6.50 7.65
C LEU A 138 17.26 -7.89 8.22
N THR A 139 18.28 -8.58 8.75
CA THR A 139 18.13 -9.87 9.46
C THR A 139 17.11 -9.72 10.59
N ALA A 140 17.29 -8.74 11.47
CA ALA A 140 16.38 -8.50 12.59
C ALA A 140 14.94 -8.20 12.12
N LEU A 141 14.78 -7.45 11.02
CA LEU A 141 13.48 -7.17 10.42
C LEU A 141 12.85 -8.42 9.80
N ALA A 142 13.64 -9.26 9.11
CA ALA A 142 13.15 -10.50 8.51
C ALA A 142 12.71 -11.52 9.57
N GLU A 143 13.47 -11.66 10.67
CA GLU A 143 13.08 -12.47 11.82
C GLU A 143 11.79 -11.99 12.46
N ARG A 144 11.66 -10.68 12.64
CA ARG A 144 10.44 -10.04 13.17
C ARG A 144 9.24 -10.27 12.25
N LEU A 145 9.42 -10.22 10.92
CA LEU A 145 8.35 -10.52 9.97
C LEU A 145 7.91 -11.97 10.08
N ASN A 146 8.85 -12.89 10.19
CA ASN A 146 8.59 -14.34 10.28
C ASN A 146 7.98 -14.76 11.63
N ALA A 147 8.03 -13.91 12.65
CA ALA A 147 7.44 -14.17 13.97
C ALA A 147 5.95 -13.83 14.07
N GLN A 148 5.31 -13.40 12.97
CA GLN A 148 3.89 -13.07 12.91
C GLN A 148 3.29 -13.59 11.58
N ASP A 149 1.96 -13.58 11.46
CA ASP A 149 1.19 -14.16 10.35
C ASP A 149 0.33 -13.14 9.58
N THR A 150 0.31 -11.88 10.02
CA THR A 150 -0.52 -10.83 9.42
C THR A 150 0.06 -10.30 8.13
N PHE A 151 1.35 -9.98 8.13
CA PHE A 151 2.05 -9.45 6.98
C PHE A 151 2.99 -10.46 6.37
N VAL A 152 3.01 -10.52 5.05
CA VAL A 152 3.93 -11.37 4.29
C VAL A 152 4.76 -10.52 3.32
N LEU A 153 5.99 -10.97 3.07
CA LEU A 153 6.84 -10.39 2.03
C LEU A 153 6.32 -10.80 0.67
N THR A 154 5.84 -9.83 -0.08
CA THR A 154 5.31 -9.97 -1.44
C THR A 154 6.07 -9.10 -2.43
N GLY A 155 5.48 -8.83 -3.58
CA GLY A 155 6.11 -8.07 -4.66
C GLY A 155 6.77 -8.97 -5.70
N GLN A 156 7.24 -8.35 -6.77
CA GLN A 156 7.83 -9.08 -7.90
C GLN A 156 9.28 -9.50 -7.62
N ASP A 157 9.61 -10.72 -7.99
CA ASP A 157 10.99 -11.19 -8.03
C ASP A 157 11.67 -10.84 -9.35
N TYR A 158 13.01 -10.76 -9.36
CA TYR A 158 13.75 -10.77 -10.60
C TYR A 158 13.65 -12.15 -11.25
N ALA A 159 13.55 -12.19 -12.58
CA ALA A 159 13.54 -13.45 -13.35
C ALA A 159 14.82 -14.29 -13.14
N ARG A 160 15.91 -13.63 -12.77
CA ARG A 160 17.18 -14.29 -12.37
C ARG A 160 17.60 -13.74 -11.02
N ALA A 161 17.92 -14.63 -10.09
CA ALA A 161 18.44 -14.27 -8.79
C ALA A 161 19.65 -13.32 -8.92
N LYS A 162 19.72 -12.34 -8.03
CA LYS A 162 20.78 -11.31 -7.99
C LYS A 162 21.91 -11.68 -7.05
N GLY A 163 21.68 -12.65 -6.17
CA GLY A 163 22.66 -13.17 -5.22
C GLY A 163 22.01 -14.06 -4.18
N ASP A 164 22.81 -14.55 -3.26
CA ASP A 164 22.39 -15.41 -2.15
C ASP A 164 23.05 -14.96 -0.84
N PRO A 165 22.38 -14.07 -0.08
CA PRO A 165 22.84 -13.61 1.22
C PRO A 165 22.46 -14.59 2.37
N GLY A 166 22.16 -15.85 2.06
CA GLY A 166 21.66 -16.85 3.01
C GLY A 166 20.13 -16.95 3.05
N ALA A 167 19.64 -18.09 3.54
CA ALA A 167 18.24 -18.51 3.41
C ALA A 167 17.21 -17.47 3.90
N LEU A 168 17.48 -16.79 5.02
CA LEU A 168 16.57 -15.79 5.59
C LEU A 168 16.42 -14.55 4.70
N LEU A 169 17.52 -14.07 4.14
CA LEU A 169 17.54 -12.83 3.35
C LEU A 169 17.39 -13.07 1.84
N HIS A 170 17.50 -14.31 1.38
CA HIS A 170 17.36 -14.66 -0.03
C HIS A 170 16.05 -14.14 -0.66
N PRO A 171 14.86 -14.29 -0.03
CA PRO A 171 13.62 -13.75 -0.58
C PRO A 171 13.63 -12.21 -0.72
N TRP A 172 14.23 -11.51 0.24
CA TRP A 172 14.34 -10.05 0.23
C TRP A 172 15.28 -9.54 -0.86
N TYR A 173 16.45 -10.14 -0.95
CA TYR A 173 17.54 -9.76 -1.86
C TYR A 173 17.12 -9.83 -3.33
N ASN A 174 16.27 -10.79 -3.66
CA ASN A 174 15.87 -11.08 -5.03
C ASN A 174 14.57 -10.40 -5.47
N LYS A 175 13.97 -9.55 -4.62
CA LYS A 175 12.84 -8.72 -5.01
C LYS A 175 13.24 -7.64 -6.02
N ARG A 176 12.44 -7.51 -7.07
CA ARG A 176 12.44 -6.38 -8.01
C ARG A 176 11.64 -5.21 -7.48
N VAL A 177 10.51 -5.52 -6.84
CA VAL A 177 9.64 -4.59 -6.10
C VAL A 177 9.32 -5.27 -4.79
N LEU A 178 9.53 -4.57 -3.69
CA LEU A 178 9.33 -5.09 -2.34
C LEU A 178 8.04 -4.54 -1.77
N ASP A 179 7.21 -5.43 -1.25
CA ASP A 179 5.96 -5.10 -0.57
C ASP A 179 5.77 -6.03 0.64
N LEU A 180 5.30 -5.47 1.74
CA LEU A 180 4.88 -6.16 2.95
C LEU A 180 3.38 -5.97 3.08
N SER A 181 2.60 -7.00 2.79
CA SER A 181 1.15 -6.87 2.65
C SER A 181 0.37 -7.85 3.52
N CYS A 182 -0.77 -7.37 3.99
CA CYS A 182 -1.88 -8.16 4.50
C CYS A 182 -3.01 -8.09 3.47
N VAL A 183 -3.43 -9.24 2.95
CA VAL A 183 -4.57 -9.35 2.03
C VAL A 183 -5.68 -10.11 2.75
N ARG A 184 -6.89 -9.56 2.72
CA ARG A 184 -8.06 -10.13 3.40
C ARG A 184 -9.26 -10.17 2.45
N GLU A 185 -10.07 -11.22 2.58
CA GLU A 185 -11.43 -11.21 2.02
C GLU A 185 -12.27 -10.13 2.71
N HIS A 186 -13.39 -9.76 2.11
CA HIS A 186 -14.32 -8.82 2.72
C HIS A 186 -14.94 -9.46 3.96
N ASP A 187 -14.58 -8.95 5.12
CA ASP A 187 -14.96 -9.48 6.42
C ASP A 187 -15.54 -8.38 7.33
N ASP A 188 -15.99 -8.76 8.52
CA ASP A 188 -16.58 -7.84 9.50
C ASP A 188 -15.66 -6.66 9.84
N LEU A 189 -14.34 -6.83 9.73
CA LEU A 189 -13.40 -5.74 9.98
C LEU A 189 -13.53 -4.63 8.94
N LEU A 190 -13.68 -4.98 7.65
CA LEU A 190 -13.88 -4.01 6.57
C LEU A 190 -15.12 -3.15 6.79
N PHE A 191 -16.18 -3.75 7.31
CA PHE A 191 -17.48 -3.13 7.54
C PHE A 191 -17.60 -2.45 8.92
N SER A 192 -16.50 -2.37 9.66
CA SER A 192 -16.43 -1.84 11.03
C SER A 192 -15.55 -0.61 11.14
N PRO A 193 -15.86 0.33 12.05
CA PRO A 193 -14.94 1.42 12.39
C PRO A 193 -13.60 0.93 12.97
N ALA A 194 -13.53 -0.31 13.47
CA ALA A 194 -12.31 -0.93 13.98
C ALA A 194 -11.20 -1.11 12.93
N LEU A 195 -11.54 -0.98 11.63
CA LEU A 195 -10.55 -0.97 10.54
C LEU A 195 -9.52 0.15 10.72
N THR A 196 -9.93 1.33 11.19
CA THR A 196 -8.99 2.43 11.48
C THR A 196 -7.90 1.98 12.46
N ASP A 197 -8.28 1.38 13.58
CA ASP A 197 -7.32 0.92 14.60
C ASP A 197 -6.44 -0.23 14.07
N ALA A 198 -7.00 -1.11 13.25
CA ALA A 198 -6.24 -2.19 12.63
C ALA A 198 -5.16 -1.67 11.68
N LEU A 199 -5.47 -0.66 10.86
CA LEU A 199 -4.50 -0.01 9.98
C LEU A 199 -3.42 0.73 10.79
N VAL A 200 -3.78 1.48 11.81
CA VAL A 200 -2.83 2.21 12.66
C VAL A 200 -1.85 1.25 13.35
N ARG A 201 -2.35 0.14 13.92
CA ARG A 201 -1.49 -0.90 14.51
C ARG A 201 -0.60 -1.57 13.46
N GLY A 202 -1.17 -1.89 12.30
CA GLY A 202 -0.44 -2.50 11.19
C GLY A 202 0.68 -1.60 10.65
N PHE A 203 0.41 -0.32 10.44
CA PHE A 203 1.41 0.65 10.00
C PHE A 203 2.47 0.90 11.07
N GLY A 204 2.10 0.91 12.34
CA GLY A 204 3.05 0.96 13.46
C GLY A 204 3.98 -0.26 13.49
N PHE A 205 3.48 -1.46 13.22
CA PHE A 205 4.31 -2.66 13.07
C PHE A 205 5.27 -2.52 11.88
N LEU A 206 4.82 -1.98 10.75
CA LEU A 206 5.61 -1.84 9.53
C LEU A 206 6.57 -0.65 9.53
N LEU A 207 6.46 0.27 10.49
CA LEU A 207 7.25 1.50 10.55
C LEU A 207 8.77 1.27 10.52
N PRO A 208 9.37 0.30 11.25
CA PRO A 208 10.80 0.03 11.16
C PRO A 208 11.27 -0.42 9.78
N TYR A 209 10.42 -1.13 9.03
CA TYR A 209 10.71 -1.51 7.64
C TYR A 209 10.67 -0.30 6.72
N TYR A 210 9.70 0.60 6.94
CA TYR A 210 9.62 1.86 6.22
C TYR A 210 10.90 2.66 6.42
N ASP A 211 11.36 2.82 7.67
CA ASP A 211 12.57 3.57 8.02
C ASP A 211 13.82 2.98 7.35
N TYR A 212 13.94 1.66 7.37
CA TYR A 212 15.04 0.97 6.71
C TYR A 212 15.04 1.22 5.19
N LEU A 213 13.89 1.08 4.53
CA LEU A 213 13.76 1.28 3.09
C LEU A 213 13.93 2.76 2.71
N GLU A 214 13.41 3.69 3.51
CA GLU A 214 13.62 5.12 3.30
C GLU A 214 15.10 5.49 3.41
N ALA A 215 15.81 4.96 4.40
CA ALA A 215 17.26 5.18 4.55
C ALA A 215 18.06 4.67 3.34
N VAL A 216 17.66 3.53 2.77
CA VAL A 216 18.26 3.00 1.52
C VAL A 216 17.99 3.94 0.36
N THR A 217 16.77 4.47 0.23
CA THR A 217 16.40 5.41 -0.85
C THR A 217 17.18 6.72 -0.76
N ARG A 218 17.41 7.23 0.45
CA ARG A 218 18.22 8.46 0.66
C ARG A 218 19.68 8.29 0.25
N ARG A 219 20.25 7.09 0.35
CA ARG A 219 21.62 6.79 -0.10
C ARG A 219 21.75 6.78 -1.63
N GLU A 220 20.63 6.69 -2.35
CA GLU A 220 20.64 6.77 -3.82
C GLU A 220 21.00 8.18 -4.33
N ASP A 221 20.64 9.21 -3.56
CA ASP A 221 20.82 10.61 -3.95
C ASP A 221 22.18 11.20 -3.49
N ALA A 222 22.97 10.47 -2.73
CA ALA A 222 24.29 10.87 -2.26
C ALA A 222 25.41 10.29 -3.15
#